data_01074b82e347d2460c26bc6d388caa4c
#
_entry.id   01074b82e347d2460c26bc6d388caa4c
#
_cell.length_a   1.000
_cell.length_b   1.000
_cell.length_c   1.000
_cell.angle_alpha   90.00
_cell.angle_beta   90.00
_cell.angle_gamma   90.00
#
_symmetry.space_group_name_H-M   'P 1'
#
loop_
_entity.id
_entity.type
_entity.pdbx_description
1 polymer ?
#
loop_
_entity_poly.entity_id
_entity_poly.type
_entity_poly.pdbx_seq_one_letter_code
_entity_poly.pdbx_strand_id
1 'polypeptide(L)' 'RLRLLSALPLLEQGQPVTDVALACGYESTSAFIAAFGQQFGTTPGALARTPDR' A
#
# COMPACT_ATOMS: atom_id res chain seq x y z
N ARG A 1 6.80 4.80 -13.46
CA ARG A 1 6.34 3.45 -13.49
C ARG A 1 5.94 2.97 -12.10
N LEU A 2 4.87 2.29 -12.03
CA LEU A 2 4.33 1.85 -10.75
C LEU A 2 5.18 0.78 -10.10
N ARG A 3 5.25 0.85 -8.80
CA ARG A 3 6.05 -0.08 -8.07
C ARG A 3 5.36 -0.53 -6.82
N LEU A 4 4.42 -1.43 -6.98
CA LEU A 4 3.67 -1.92 -5.83
C LEU A 4 4.56 -2.51 -4.76
N LEU A 5 5.61 -3.18 -5.17
CA LEU A 5 6.52 -3.77 -4.19
C LEU A 5 7.17 -2.71 -3.32
N SER A 6 7.35 -1.51 -3.85
CA SER A 6 7.95 -0.43 -3.08
C SER A 6 7.04 0.04 -1.96
N ALA A 7 5.76 -0.30 -2.04
CA ALA A 7 4.83 0.11 -1.00
C ALA A 7 5.06 -0.65 0.30
N LEU A 8 5.59 -1.86 0.22
CA LEU A 8 5.71 -2.70 1.40
C LEU A 8 6.58 -2.07 2.48
N PRO A 9 7.81 -1.63 2.19
CA PRO A 9 8.61 -1.01 3.23
C PRO A 9 8.01 0.30 3.72
N LEU A 10 7.35 1.04 2.86
CA LEU A 10 6.72 2.28 3.29
C LEU A 10 5.60 2.02 4.26
N LEU A 11 4.81 1.00 4.00
CA LEU A 11 3.72 0.64 4.89
C LEU A 11 4.26 0.15 6.23
N GLU A 12 5.36 -0.58 6.19
CA GLU A 12 5.96 -1.07 7.42
C GLU A 12 6.50 0.06 8.28
N GLN A 13 6.86 1.15 7.64
CA GLN A 13 7.35 2.31 8.36
C GLN A 13 6.24 3.13 8.99
N GLY A 14 4.99 2.75 8.74
CA GLY A 14 3.87 3.46 9.30
C GLY A 14 3.41 4.63 8.46
N GLN A 15 3.83 4.69 7.21
CA GLN A 15 3.40 5.76 6.33
C GLN A 15 1.90 5.67 6.05
N PRO A 16 1.19 6.79 5.95
CA PRO A 16 -0.23 6.75 5.62
C PRO A 16 -0.42 6.14 4.22
N VAL A 17 -1.51 5.40 4.07
CA VAL A 17 -1.77 4.75 2.80
C VAL A 17 -1.87 5.78 1.67
N THR A 18 -2.44 6.94 1.96
CA THR A 18 -2.55 8.00 0.96
C THR A 18 -1.17 8.42 0.45
N ASP A 19 -0.22 8.60 1.35
CA ASP A 19 1.12 9.00 0.97
C ASP A 19 1.80 7.89 0.18
N VAL A 20 1.60 6.66 0.60
CA VAL A 20 2.19 5.52 -0.09
C VAL A 20 1.65 5.43 -1.51
N ALA A 21 0.35 5.63 -1.68
CA ALA A 21 -0.26 5.57 -3.00
C ALA A 21 0.37 6.60 -3.94
N LEU A 22 0.55 7.81 -3.45
CA LEU A 22 1.14 8.87 -4.27
C LEU A 22 2.60 8.57 -4.57
N ALA A 23 3.32 8.05 -3.60
CA ALA A 23 4.72 7.71 -3.81
C ALA A 23 4.88 6.62 -4.85
N CYS A 24 3.90 5.73 -4.95
CA CYS A 24 3.95 4.65 -5.92
C CYS A 24 3.46 5.07 -7.30
N GLY A 25 3.00 6.30 -7.43
CA GLY A 25 2.60 6.81 -8.74
C GLY A 25 1.13 6.65 -9.07
N TYR A 26 0.32 6.33 -8.10
CA TYR A 26 -1.12 6.21 -8.34
C TYR A 26 -1.78 7.56 -8.18
N GLU A 27 -2.80 7.80 -8.97
CA GLU A 27 -3.47 9.09 -8.91
C GLU A 27 -4.50 9.17 -7.80
N SER A 28 -4.84 8.05 -7.20
CA SER A 28 -5.77 8.07 -6.07
C SER A 28 -5.49 6.90 -5.16
N THR A 29 -5.90 7.05 -3.91
CA THR A 29 -5.75 5.97 -2.94
C THR A 29 -6.60 4.77 -3.34
N SER A 30 -7.79 5.04 -3.89
CA SER A 30 -8.67 3.95 -4.30
C SER A 30 -8.02 3.09 -5.38
N ALA A 31 -7.37 3.73 -6.35
CA ALA A 31 -6.71 2.98 -7.41
C ALA A 31 -5.58 2.15 -6.84
N PHE A 32 -4.84 2.73 -5.90
CA PHE A 32 -3.75 2.00 -5.27
C PHE A 32 -4.27 0.79 -4.49
N ILE A 33 -5.32 0.98 -3.72
CA ILE A 33 -5.87 -0.11 -2.92
C ILE A 33 -6.37 -1.24 -3.81
N ALA A 34 -7.03 -0.90 -4.91
CA ALA A 34 -7.52 -1.91 -5.83
C ALA A 34 -6.38 -2.72 -6.43
N ALA A 35 -5.35 -2.02 -6.88
CA ALA A 35 -4.20 -2.71 -7.48
C ALA A 35 -3.48 -3.55 -6.43
N PHE A 36 -3.35 -3.02 -5.23
CA PHE A 36 -2.69 -3.73 -4.15
C PHE A 36 -3.43 -5.03 -3.82
N GLY A 37 -4.76 -4.92 -3.76
CA GLY A 37 -5.57 -6.09 -3.46
C GLY A 37 -5.43 -7.18 -4.50
N GLN A 38 -5.37 -6.79 -5.77
CA GLN A 38 -5.20 -7.76 -6.83
C GLN A 38 -3.84 -8.41 -6.81
N GLN A 39 -2.84 -7.66 -6.43
CA GLN A 39 -1.47 -8.16 -6.45
C GLN A 39 -1.17 -9.03 -5.24
N PHE A 40 -1.62 -8.61 -4.07
CA PHE A 40 -1.24 -9.27 -2.83
C PHE A 40 -2.37 -10.01 -2.14
N GLY A 41 -3.59 -9.83 -2.58
CA GLY A 41 -4.72 -10.52 -1.96
C GLY A 41 -5.15 -9.95 -0.62
N THR A 42 -4.67 -8.77 -0.28
CA THR A 42 -5.04 -8.13 0.98
C THR A 42 -4.97 -6.63 0.78
N THR A 43 -5.49 -5.87 1.73
CA THR A 43 -5.45 -4.42 1.64
C THR A 43 -4.17 -3.88 2.24
N PRO A 44 -3.74 -2.69 1.79
CA PRO A 44 -2.55 -2.08 2.38
C PRO A 44 -2.73 -1.81 3.87
N GLY A 45 -3.94 -1.44 4.27
CA GLY A 45 -4.19 -1.17 5.67
C GLY A 45 -4.07 -2.40 6.52
N ALA A 46 -4.56 -3.53 6.03
CA ALA A 46 -4.48 -4.77 6.75
C ALA A 46 -3.04 -5.23 6.88
N LEU A 47 -2.28 -5.04 5.82
CA LEU A 47 -0.89 -5.46 5.84
C LEU A 47 -0.06 -4.59 6.78
N ALA A 48 -0.30 -3.28 6.73
CA ALA A 48 0.44 -2.36 7.56
C ALA A 48 0.14 -2.55 9.03
N ARG A 49 -1.09 -2.95 9.35
CA ARG A 49 -1.50 -3.12 10.69
C ARG A 49 -1.09 -4.48 11.18
N THR A 50 0.10 -4.77 11.34
CA THR A 50 0.60 -6.04 11.71
C THR A 50 0.12 -6.44 13.04
N PRO A 51 -0.52 -7.53 13.16
CA PRO A 51 -1.02 -7.94 14.45
C PRO A 51 0.11 -8.40 15.25
N ASP A 52 0.29 -8.25 16.15
CA ASP A 52 1.32 -8.68 16.85
C ASP A 52 1.05 -9.62 17.75
N ARG A 53 0.77 -9.85 17.69
CA ARG A 53 0.52 -10.40 18.33
C ARG A 53 0.68 -10.78 18.59
#